data_40a8659147e4e2596e03b64a4dce4108
#
_entry.id   40a8659147e4e2596e03b64a4dce4108
#
_cell.length_a   1.000
_cell.length_b   1.000
_cell.length_c   1.000
_cell.angle_alpha   90.00
_cell.angle_beta   90.00
_cell.angle_gamma   90.00
#
_symmetry.space_group_name_H-M   'P 1'
#
loop_
_entity.id
_entity.type
_entity.pdbx_description
1 polymer ?
#
loop_
_entity_poly.entity_id
_entity_poly.type
_entity_poly.pdbx_seq_one_letter_code
_entity_poly.pdbx_strand_id
1 'polypeptide(L)'
;MKKERSALSTAGTGIFTILGIVYILPILIVLMNSFKKKVYINKQPFQLPDGKTMAGLENYMTAIDKYNLLSAVGWTVFITVGSVLVILVCTSMCAWYITRVKSKFTKLLYLLCVFSMVVPFQMVMFTLSLVADRTGLRTPLGIIIIYLGFGAGLAVFMFCGFVKSIPIEIEEAAMIDGCTPIRTFFSVVLPIMKPTYISVGILETMWIWNDFLLPYLVLDLNKYKTISIAIQYMKGSYGRVDMGAVMAALILAVIPVIIFYLSCQKHIIKGVAAGAVKG
;
A
#
# COMPACT_ATOMS: atom_id res chain seq x y z
N MET A 1 -5.29 44.86 -5.17
CA MET A 1 -4.90 43.68 -4.38
C MET A 1 -5.95 42.53 -4.32
N LYS A 2 -7.24 42.74 -4.01
CA LYS A 2 -8.26 41.66 -4.01
C LYS A 2 -8.55 41.06 -5.39
N LYS A 3 -8.54 41.87 -6.46
CA LYS A 3 -8.83 41.49 -7.86
C LYS A 3 -7.66 40.69 -8.47
N GLU A 4 -6.40 41.06 -8.17
CA GLU A 4 -5.21 40.31 -8.64
C GLU A 4 -5.05 38.96 -7.96
N ARG A 5 -5.34 38.84 -6.64
CA ARG A 5 -5.37 37.57 -5.94
C ARG A 5 -6.45 36.62 -6.48
N SER A 6 -7.59 37.19 -6.95
CA SER A 6 -8.65 36.40 -7.60
C SER A 6 -8.20 35.86 -8.95
N ALA A 7 -7.53 36.68 -9.79
CA ALA A 7 -7.04 36.26 -11.11
C ALA A 7 -5.94 35.18 -10.99
N LEU A 8 -4.99 35.35 -10.07
CA LEU A 8 -3.93 34.35 -9.80
C LEU A 8 -4.50 33.03 -9.28
N SER A 9 -5.51 33.09 -8.40
CA SER A 9 -6.22 31.93 -7.90
C SER A 9 -6.99 31.20 -9.01
N THR A 10 -7.65 31.94 -9.91
CA THR A 10 -8.38 31.36 -11.05
C THR A 10 -7.44 30.71 -12.05
N ALA A 11 -6.32 31.38 -12.38
CA ALA A 11 -5.28 30.81 -13.25
C ALA A 11 -4.66 29.55 -12.65
N GLY A 12 -4.34 29.56 -11.35
CA GLY A 12 -3.86 28.39 -10.62
C GLY A 12 -4.84 27.23 -10.67
N THR A 13 -6.13 27.49 -10.41
CA THR A 13 -7.18 26.48 -10.52
C THR A 13 -7.26 25.89 -11.93
N GLY A 14 -7.18 26.73 -12.96
CA GLY A 14 -7.17 26.27 -14.35
C GLY A 14 -6.00 25.32 -14.64
N ILE A 15 -4.78 25.68 -14.21
CA ILE A 15 -3.59 24.84 -14.38
C ILE A 15 -3.75 23.50 -13.68
N PHE A 16 -4.18 23.50 -12.40
CA PHE A 16 -4.39 22.25 -11.64
C PHE A 16 -5.50 21.39 -12.24
N THR A 17 -6.56 21.98 -12.81
CA THR A 17 -7.61 21.24 -13.52
C THR A 17 -7.07 20.54 -14.76
N ILE A 18 -6.27 21.26 -15.58
CA ILE A 18 -5.64 20.68 -16.78
C ILE A 18 -4.69 19.54 -16.37
N LEU A 19 -3.84 19.75 -15.38
CA LEU A 19 -2.96 18.69 -14.85
C LEU A 19 -3.77 17.49 -14.36
N GLY A 20 -4.86 17.72 -13.64
CA GLY A 20 -5.75 16.64 -13.16
C GLY A 20 -6.33 15.81 -14.31
N ILE A 21 -6.78 16.46 -15.39
CA ILE A 21 -7.26 15.78 -16.59
C ILE A 21 -6.15 14.93 -17.22
N VAL A 22 -4.96 15.49 -17.37
CA VAL A 22 -3.79 14.77 -17.93
C VAL A 22 -3.42 13.54 -17.09
N TYR A 23 -3.48 13.64 -15.75
CA TYR A 23 -3.21 12.51 -14.87
C TYR A 23 -4.28 11.41 -14.91
N ILE A 24 -5.53 11.76 -15.17
CA ILE A 24 -6.64 10.79 -15.27
C ILE A 24 -6.67 10.10 -16.64
N LEU A 25 -6.17 10.78 -17.69
CA LEU A 25 -6.24 10.30 -19.06
C LEU A 25 -5.70 8.88 -19.28
N PRO A 26 -4.54 8.45 -18.72
CA PRO A 26 -4.08 7.07 -18.86
C PRO A 26 -5.07 6.04 -18.31
N ILE A 27 -5.73 6.34 -17.18
CA ILE A 27 -6.73 5.45 -16.57
C ILE A 27 -7.96 5.34 -17.48
N LEU A 28 -8.41 6.46 -18.06
CA LEU A 28 -9.51 6.46 -19.03
C LEU A 28 -9.17 5.67 -20.30
N ILE A 29 -7.93 5.75 -20.78
CA ILE A 29 -7.47 4.95 -21.94
C ILE A 29 -7.50 3.46 -21.58
N VAL A 30 -7.03 3.05 -20.41
CA VAL A 30 -7.09 1.66 -19.97
C VAL A 30 -8.55 1.20 -19.85
N LEU A 31 -9.41 2.01 -19.21
CA LEU A 31 -10.84 1.73 -19.06
C LEU A 31 -11.52 1.55 -20.45
N MET A 32 -11.30 2.46 -21.37
CA MET A 32 -11.83 2.39 -22.72
C MET A 32 -11.37 1.13 -23.44
N ASN A 33 -10.08 0.80 -23.33
CA ASN A 33 -9.51 -0.37 -23.99
C ASN A 33 -9.91 -1.70 -23.34
N SER A 34 -10.31 -1.70 -22.07
CA SER A 34 -10.79 -2.91 -21.39
C SER A 34 -12.09 -3.48 -22.03
N PHE A 35 -12.84 -2.65 -22.74
CA PHE A 35 -14.06 -3.05 -23.47
C PHE A 35 -13.82 -3.39 -24.95
N LYS A 36 -12.57 -3.32 -25.45
CA LYS A 36 -12.26 -3.60 -26.86
C LYS A 36 -11.78 -5.01 -27.10
N LYS A 37 -12.05 -5.51 -28.30
CA LYS A 37 -11.44 -6.74 -28.81
C LYS A 37 -9.93 -6.57 -28.93
N LYS A 38 -9.17 -7.59 -28.56
CA LYS A 38 -7.70 -7.65 -28.54
C LYS A 38 -6.99 -6.98 -29.72
N VAL A 39 -7.47 -7.27 -30.93
CA VAL A 39 -6.86 -6.76 -32.18
C VAL A 39 -6.91 -5.24 -32.25
N TYR A 40 -7.97 -4.64 -31.75
CA TYR A 40 -8.20 -3.19 -31.83
C TYR A 40 -7.53 -2.41 -30.68
N ILE A 41 -7.21 -3.05 -29.57
CA ILE A 41 -6.43 -2.42 -28.49
C ILE A 41 -5.07 -1.95 -29.03
N ASN A 42 -4.39 -2.78 -29.82
CA ASN A 42 -3.08 -2.44 -30.38
C ASN A 42 -3.16 -1.54 -31.63
N LYS A 43 -4.22 -1.70 -32.45
CA LYS A 43 -4.35 -0.95 -33.71
C LYS A 43 -4.90 0.45 -33.50
N GLN A 44 -5.78 0.63 -32.53
CA GLN A 44 -6.57 1.84 -32.32
C GLN A 44 -6.70 2.17 -30.82
N PRO A 45 -5.58 2.36 -30.08
CA PRO A 45 -5.60 2.48 -28.61
C PRO A 45 -6.35 3.72 -28.10
N PHE A 46 -6.43 4.77 -28.92
CA PHE A 46 -7.04 6.06 -28.52
C PHE A 46 -8.45 6.28 -29.07
N GLN A 47 -8.96 5.38 -29.91
CA GLN A 47 -10.32 5.48 -30.44
C GLN A 47 -11.34 4.90 -29.46
N LEU A 48 -12.51 5.47 -29.38
CA LEU A 48 -13.62 4.91 -28.62
C LEU A 48 -14.08 3.56 -29.23
N PRO A 49 -14.50 2.59 -28.42
CA PRO A 49 -15.04 1.34 -28.94
C PRO A 49 -16.35 1.59 -29.71
N ASP A 50 -16.48 0.98 -30.86
CA ASP A 50 -17.66 0.97 -31.70
C ASP A 50 -18.25 -0.45 -31.80
N GLY A 51 -19.34 -0.63 -32.55
CA GLY A 51 -20.01 -1.94 -32.69
C GLY A 51 -19.13 -3.06 -33.26
N LYS A 52 -18.05 -2.73 -33.99
CA LYS A 52 -17.10 -3.72 -34.58
C LYS A 52 -15.96 -4.02 -33.62
N THR A 53 -15.50 -3.04 -32.87
CA THR A 53 -14.31 -3.10 -31.99
C THR A 53 -14.63 -3.51 -30.56
N MET A 54 -15.90 -3.41 -30.17
CA MET A 54 -16.37 -3.68 -28.81
C MET A 54 -16.36 -5.19 -28.48
N ALA A 55 -15.79 -5.55 -27.34
CA ALA A 55 -15.82 -6.89 -26.75
C ALA A 55 -16.83 -7.01 -25.59
N GLY A 56 -17.45 -5.91 -25.18
CA GLY A 56 -18.30 -5.91 -24.00
C GLY A 56 -17.54 -6.31 -22.73
N LEU A 57 -18.07 -7.23 -21.95
CA LEU A 57 -17.48 -7.72 -20.70
C LEU A 57 -16.60 -8.98 -20.90
N GLU A 58 -16.37 -9.43 -22.12
CA GLU A 58 -15.61 -10.66 -22.41
C GLU A 58 -14.18 -10.63 -21.81
N ASN A 59 -13.52 -9.48 -21.88
CA ASN A 59 -12.17 -9.31 -21.30
C ASN A 59 -12.18 -9.46 -19.77
N TYR A 60 -13.23 -8.97 -19.10
CA TYR A 60 -13.39 -9.10 -17.65
C TYR A 60 -13.68 -10.56 -17.26
N MET A 61 -14.56 -11.24 -17.98
CA MET A 61 -14.82 -12.67 -17.76
C MET A 61 -13.57 -13.51 -18.01
N THR A 62 -12.81 -13.20 -19.05
CA THR A 62 -11.53 -13.86 -19.32
C THR A 62 -10.52 -13.64 -18.19
N ALA A 63 -10.41 -12.43 -17.66
CA ALA A 63 -9.53 -12.14 -16.53
C ALA A 63 -9.94 -12.91 -15.27
N ILE A 64 -11.23 -12.99 -14.98
CA ILE A 64 -11.78 -13.66 -13.80
C ILE A 64 -11.64 -15.18 -13.93
N ASP A 65 -12.17 -15.77 -15.02
CA ASP A 65 -12.34 -17.22 -15.13
C ASP A 65 -11.05 -17.93 -15.60
N LYS A 66 -10.40 -17.40 -16.65
CA LYS A 66 -9.22 -18.03 -17.22
C LYS A 66 -7.97 -17.79 -16.38
N TYR A 67 -7.83 -16.60 -15.80
CA TYR A 67 -6.62 -16.21 -15.07
C TYR A 67 -6.81 -16.18 -13.55
N ASN A 68 -7.96 -16.64 -13.04
CA ASN A 68 -8.27 -16.72 -11.61
C ASN A 68 -8.03 -15.40 -10.86
N LEU A 69 -8.40 -14.27 -11.47
CA LEU A 69 -8.12 -12.93 -10.92
C LEU A 69 -8.75 -12.73 -9.55
N LEU A 70 -9.94 -13.28 -9.27
CA LEU A 70 -10.58 -13.16 -7.96
C LEU A 70 -9.75 -13.81 -6.85
N SER A 71 -9.13 -14.96 -7.12
CA SER A 71 -8.22 -15.61 -6.17
C SER A 71 -7.00 -14.71 -5.91
N ALA A 72 -6.45 -14.08 -6.95
CA ALA A 72 -5.32 -13.16 -6.81
C ALA A 72 -5.69 -11.90 -6.01
N VAL A 73 -6.88 -11.35 -6.20
CA VAL A 73 -7.44 -10.26 -5.37
C VAL A 73 -7.55 -10.72 -3.92
N GLY A 74 -8.11 -11.90 -3.68
CA GLY A 74 -8.25 -12.48 -2.33
C GLY A 74 -6.91 -12.62 -1.61
N TRP A 75 -5.89 -13.15 -2.28
CA TRP A 75 -4.53 -13.23 -1.70
C TRP A 75 -3.92 -11.88 -1.46
N THR A 76 -4.09 -10.91 -2.39
CA THR A 76 -3.59 -9.55 -2.20
C THR A 76 -4.23 -8.89 -0.98
N VAL A 77 -5.55 -8.98 -0.83
CA VAL A 77 -6.28 -8.45 0.34
C VAL A 77 -5.79 -9.12 1.63
N PHE A 78 -5.71 -10.45 1.65
CA PHE A 78 -5.26 -11.21 2.82
C PHE A 78 -3.85 -10.80 3.25
N ILE A 79 -2.90 -10.77 2.32
CA ILE A 79 -1.50 -10.40 2.59
C ILE A 79 -1.43 -8.93 3.03
N THR A 80 -2.10 -8.02 2.34
CA THR A 80 -2.06 -6.58 2.66
C THR A 80 -2.65 -6.32 4.04
N VAL A 81 -3.86 -6.79 4.30
CA VAL A 81 -4.53 -6.56 5.60
C VAL A 81 -3.74 -7.22 6.73
N GLY A 82 -3.34 -8.48 6.55
CA GLY A 82 -2.56 -9.22 7.55
C GLY A 82 -1.24 -8.53 7.87
N SER A 83 -0.48 -8.12 6.84
CA SER A 83 0.81 -7.43 7.02
C SER A 83 0.64 -6.08 7.71
N VAL A 84 -0.32 -5.28 7.27
CA VAL A 84 -0.58 -3.95 7.86
C VAL A 84 -0.98 -4.08 9.34
N LEU A 85 -1.85 -5.02 9.69
CA LEU A 85 -2.25 -5.24 11.08
C LEU A 85 -1.05 -5.65 11.95
N VAL A 86 -0.24 -6.61 11.48
CA VAL A 86 0.95 -7.06 12.21
C VAL A 86 1.97 -5.93 12.34
N ILE A 87 2.25 -5.18 11.26
CA ILE A 87 3.14 -4.02 11.29
C ILE A 87 2.64 -3.01 12.32
N LEU A 88 1.39 -2.57 12.24
CA LEU A 88 0.82 -1.56 13.12
C LEU A 88 0.93 -1.94 14.60
N VAL A 89 0.55 -3.17 14.96
CA VAL A 89 0.57 -3.62 16.36
C VAL A 89 2.00 -3.79 16.86
N CYS A 90 2.83 -4.56 16.15
CA CYS A 90 4.18 -4.86 16.61
C CYS A 90 5.07 -3.63 16.67
N THR A 91 5.00 -2.77 15.64
CA THR A 91 5.89 -1.62 15.55
C THR A 91 5.50 -0.49 16.49
N SER A 92 4.20 -0.28 16.75
CA SER A 92 3.75 0.72 17.74
C SER A 92 4.12 0.34 19.16
N MET A 93 3.96 -0.94 19.55
CA MET A 93 4.42 -1.43 20.85
C MET A 93 5.94 -1.31 20.98
N CYS A 94 6.67 -1.69 19.93
CA CYS A 94 8.12 -1.55 19.87
C CYS A 94 8.55 -0.07 20.01
N ALA A 95 7.90 0.83 19.29
CA ALA A 95 8.18 2.27 19.33
C ALA A 95 7.88 2.88 20.71
N TRP A 96 6.77 2.47 21.34
CA TRP A 96 6.45 2.86 22.70
C TRP A 96 7.52 2.41 23.68
N TYR A 97 7.92 1.14 23.65
CA TYR A 97 9.00 0.60 24.47
C TYR A 97 10.31 1.35 24.25
N ILE A 98 10.74 1.53 23.00
CA ILE A 98 11.96 2.28 22.65
C ILE A 98 11.95 3.72 23.22
N THR A 99 10.80 4.36 23.18
CA THR A 99 10.67 5.76 23.59
C THR A 99 10.66 5.91 25.11
N ARG A 100 10.03 4.98 25.84
CA ARG A 100 9.89 5.05 27.30
C ARG A 100 11.07 4.43 28.06
N VAL A 101 11.68 3.39 27.52
CA VAL A 101 12.83 2.73 28.15
C VAL A 101 14.13 3.27 27.56
N LYS A 102 14.86 4.08 28.33
CA LYS A 102 16.15 4.66 27.91
C LYS A 102 17.30 3.69 28.23
N SER A 103 17.69 2.84 27.28
CA SER A 103 18.81 1.91 27.43
C SER A 103 19.68 1.85 26.18
N LYS A 104 20.88 1.24 26.28
CA LYS A 104 21.74 0.97 25.09
C LYS A 104 21.06 0.03 24.12
N PHE A 105 20.28 -0.94 24.63
CA PHE A 105 19.51 -1.88 23.81
C PHE A 105 18.44 -1.18 22.97
N THR A 106 17.62 -0.32 23.57
CA THR A 106 16.57 0.42 22.86
C THR A 106 17.13 1.38 21.82
N LYS A 107 18.29 1.99 22.09
CA LYS A 107 19.00 2.82 21.10
C LYS A 107 19.46 1.99 19.90
N LEU A 108 20.05 0.82 20.16
CA LEU A 108 20.46 -0.12 19.10
C LEU A 108 19.26 -0.61 18.31
N LEU A 109 18.18 -1.01 18.99
CA LEU A 109 16.95 -1.49 18.33
C LEU A 109 16.34 -0.42 17.41
N TYR A 110 16.26 0.83 17.87
CA TYR A 110 15.84 1.96 17.06
C TYR A 110 16.73 2.15 15.82
N LEU A 111 18.04 2.11 16.02
CA LEU A 111 19.01 2.26 14.94
C LEU A 111 18.87 1.15 13.90
N LEU A 112 18.69 -0.10 14.32
CA LEU A 112 18.47 -1.25 13.41
C LEU A 112 17.18 -1.10 12.61
N CYS A 113 16.08 -0.69 13.27
CA CYS A 113 14.83 -0.41 12.57
C CYS A 113 14.98 0.69 11.51
N VAL A 114 15.59 1.82 11.87
CA VAL A 114 15.80 2.94 10.93
C VAL A 114 16.80 2.56 9.84
N PHE A 115 17.84 1.79 10.15
CA PHE A 115 18.80 1.31 9.17
C PHE A 115 18.15 0.45 8.09
N SER A 116 17.13 -0.35 8.43
CA SER A 116 16.40 -1.16 7.45
C SER A 116 15.74 -0.33 6.33
N MET A 117 15.42 0.95 6.57
CA MET A 117 14.88 1.85 5.55
C MET A 117 15.92 2.29 4.51
N VAL A 118 17.20 2.29 4.90
CA VAL A 118 18.30 2.76 4.04
C VAL A 118 18.79 1.65 3.11
N VAL A 119 18.63 0.39 3.53
CA VAL A 119 19.07 -0.76 2.73
C VAL A 119 18.08 -0.99 1.57
N PRO A 120 18.52 -0.83 0.30
CA PRO A 120 17.65 -1.11 -0.84
C PRO A 120 17.23 -2.58 -0.86
N PHE A 121 15.94 -2.86 -1.07
CA PHE A 121 15.42 -4.23 -1.17
C PHE A 121 16.21 -5.09 -2.17
N GLN A 122 16.60 -4.52 -3.30
CA GLN A 122 17.32 -5.19 -4.38
C GLN A 122 18.68 -5.76 -3.93
N MET A 123 19.31 -5.20 -2.91
CA MET A 123 20.58 -5.73 -2.37
C MET A 123 20.39 -7.03 -1.59
N VAL A 124 19.24 -7.24 -1.00
CA VAL A 124 18.95 -8.39 -0.12
C VAL A 124 18.00 -9.42 -0.73
N MET A 125 17.38 -9.11 -1.86
CA MET A 125 16.25 -9.87 -2.41
C MET A 125 16.56 -11.34 -2.70
N PHE A 126 17.74 -11.67 -3.24
CA PHE A 126 18.09 -13.04 -3.55
C PHE A 126 18.42 -13.86 -2.30
N THR A 127 19.14 -13.26 -1.37
CA THR A 127 19.45 -13.89 -0.07
C THR A 127 18.16 -14.10 0.73
N LEU A 128 17.24 -13.12 0.70
CA LEU A 128 15.93 -13.21 1.33
C LEU A 128 15.11 -14.36 0.73
N SER A 129 15.06 -14.47 -0.60
CA SER A 129 14.35 -15.55 -1.27
C SER A 129 14.88 -16.93 -0.88
N LEU A 130 16.20 -17.08 -0.79
CA LEU A 130 16.83 -18.30 -0.31
C LEU A 130 16.51 -18.62 1.14
N VAL A 131 16.53 -17.62 2.02
CA VAL A 131 16.14 -17.80 3.43
C VAL A 131 14.69 -18.17 3.55
N ALA A 132 13.80 -17.50 2.82
CA ALA A 132 12.37 -17.79 2.82
C ALA A 132 12.08 -19.22 2.35
N ASP A 133 12.81 -19.71 1.35
CA ASP A 133 12.69 -21.09 0.87
C ASP A 133 13.13 -22.10 1.94
N ARG A 134 14.32 -21.89 2.53
CA ARG A 134 14.88 -22.78 3.57
C ARG A 134 14.06 -22.82 4.88
N THR A 135 13.39 -21.72 5.21
CA THR A 135 12.59 -21.59 6.44
C THR A 135 11.11 -21.90 6.24
N GLY A 136 10.69 -22.26 5.02
CA GLY A 136 9.29 -22.55 4.72
C GLY A 136 8.36 -21.33 4.69
N LEU A 137 8.93 -20.12 4.56
CA LEU A 137 8.16 -18.85 4.54
C LEU A 137 7.57 -18.50 3.17
N ARG A 138 7.56 -19.43 2.20
CA ARG A 138 6.99 -19.22 0.86
C ARG A 138 5.46 -19.28 0.82
N THR A 139 4.83 -18.84 1.88
CA THR A 139 3.39 -18.88 2.09
C THR A 139 2.83 -17.49 2.37
N PRO A 140 1.50 -17.28 2.24
CA PRO A 140 0.87 -16.00 2.59
C PRO A 140 1.09 -15.57 4.04
N LEU A 141 1.21 -16.51 4.99
CA LEU A 141 1.56 -16.19 6.38
C LEU A 141 3.06 -15.84 6.51
N GLY A 142 3.92 -16.55 5.80
CA GLY A 142 5.36 -16.30 5.82
C GLY A 142 5.71 -14.91 5.27
N ILE A 143 5.08 -14.48 4.18
CA ILE A 143 5.33 -13.15 3.60
C ILE A 143 4.85 -12.02 4.51
N ILE A 144 3.81 -12.23 5.33
CA ILE A 144 3.37 -11.26 6.35
C ILE A 144 4.50 -10.99 7.36
N ILE A 145 5.22 -12.04 7.79
CA ILE A 145 6.37 -11.90 8.68
C ILE A 145 7.51 -11.14 7.98
N ILE A 146 7.73 -11.40 6.70
CA ILE A 146 8.77 -10.70 5.93
C ILE A 146 8.41 -9.22 5.77
N TYR A 147 7.14 -8.90 5.47
CA TYR A 147 6.68 -7.52 5.39
C TYR A 147 6.83 -6.78 6.72
N LEU A 148 6.65 -7.45 7.87
CA LEU A 148 6.94 -6.84 9.17
C LEU A 148 8.38 -6.35 9.24
N GLY A 149 9.35 -7.14 8.74
CA GLY A 149 10.76 -6.74 8.73
C GLY A 149 11.04 -5.48 7.91
N PHE A 150 10.46 -5.38 6.72
CA PHE A 150 10.67 -4.23 5.83
C PHE A 150 9.84 -3.01 6.21
N GLY A 151 8.59 -3.19 6.67
CA GLY A 151 7.73 -2.09 7.11
C GLY A 151 8.09 -1.54 8.50
N ALA A 152 8.82 -2.32 9.32
CA ALA A 152 9.17 -1.89 10.67
C ALA A 152 9.96 -0.59 10.74
N GLY A 153 10.84 -0.32 9.78
CA GLY A 153 11.67 0.88 9.77
C GLY A 153 10.84 2.16 9.79
N LEU A 154 10.04 2.35 8.74
CA LEU A 154 9.18 3.52 8.60
C LEU A 154 8.17 3.63 9.75
N ALA A 155 7.51 2.52 10.08
CA ALA A 155 6.47 2.50 11.10
C ALA A 155 7.03 2.84 12.48
N VAL A 156 8.16 2.24 12.91
CA VAL A 156 8.82 2.55 14.20
C VAL A 156 9.28 3.99 14.23
N PHE A 157 9.86 4.50 13.13
CA PHE A 157 10.28 5.91 13.05
C PHE A 157 9.10 6.86 13.29
N MET A 158 7.99 6.66 12.58
CA MET A 158 6.79 7.51 12.73
C MET A 158 6.16 7.40 14.12
N PHE A 159 6.03 6.18 14.64
CA PHE A 159 5.46 5.96 15.96
C PHE A 159 6.34 6.52 17.07
N CYS A 160 7.67 6.36 17.02
CA CYS A 160 8.58 6.97 17.99
C CYS A 160 8.49 8.51 17.98
N GLY A 161 8.35 9.10 16.79
CA GLY A 161 8.14 10.55 16.66
C GLY A 161 6.89 11.03 17.39
N PHE A 162 5.78 10.29 17.25
CA PHE A 162 4.52 10.65 17.89
C PHE A 162 4.52 10.34 19.39
N VAL A 163 5.00 9.18 19.84
CA VAL A 163 5.03 8.78 21.26
C VAL A 163 5.81 9.79 22.10
N LYS A 164 6.86 10.39 21.54
CA LYS A 164 7.62 11.47 22.24
C LYS A 164 6.76 12.70 22.57
N SER A 165 5.70 12.93 21.84
CA SER A 165 4.78 14.07 22.07
C SER A 165 3.69 13.76 23.10
N ILE A 166 3.53 12.50 23.52
CA ILE A 166 2.57 12.11 24.55
C ILE A 166 3.20 12.38 25.92
N PRO A 167 2.61 13.23 26.79
CA PRO A 167 3.07 13.45 28.15
C PRO A 167 3.11 12.13 28.93
N ILE A 168 4.21 11.89 29.66
CA ILE A 168 4.39 10.63 30.39
C ILE A 168 3.42 10.53 31.57
N GLU A 169 2.99 11.65 32.09
CA GLU A 169 2.08 11.81 33.25
C GLU A 169 0.73 11.11 32.98
N ILE A 170 0.30 11.04 31.71
CA ILE A 170 -0.94 10.35 31.33
C ILE A 170 -0.79 8.82 31.55
N GLU A 171 0.38 8.28 31.23
CA GLU A 171 0.68 6.85 31.40
C GLU A 171 0.91 6.52 32.88
N GLU A 172 1.57 7.41 33.62
CA GLU A 172 1.80 7.27 35.07
C GLU A 172 0.47 7.31 35.82
N ALA A 173 -0.45 8.21 35.48
CA ALA A 173 -1.79 8.26 36.07
C ALA A 173 -2.55 6.93 35.85
N ALA A 174 -2.50 6.38 34.65
CA ALA A 174 -3.13 5.09 34.35
C ALA A 174 -2.51 3.95 35.17
N MET A 175 -1.20 3.97 35.40
CA MET A 175 -0.54 2.97 36.23
C MET A 175 -0.88 3.12 37.72
N ILE A 176 -1.04 4.34 38.22
CA ILE A 176 -1.54 4.61 39.57
C ILE A 176 -2.96 4.08 39.74
N ASP A 177 -3.80 4.20 38.73
CA ASP A 177 -5.16 3.64 38.67
C ASP A 177 -5.17 2.10 38.53
N GLY A 178 -4.03 1.43 38.62
CA GLY A 178 -3.89 -0.03 38.61
C GLY A 178 -3.83 -0.66 37.21
N CYS A 179 -3.60 0.10 36.15
CA CYS A 179 -3.37 -0.46 34.83
C CYS A 179 -1.99 -1.14 34.74
N THR A 180 -1.96 -2.36 34.21
CA THR A 180 -0.70 -2.99 33.79
C THR A 180 -0.12 -2.27 32.58
N PRO A 181 1.19 -2.37 32.29
CA PRO A 181 1.80 -1.72 31.11
C PRO A 181 1.09 -2.06 29.80
N ILE A 182 0.71 -3.33 29.61
CA ILE A 182 -0.04 -3.77 28.41
C ILE A 182 -1.41 -3.07 28.34
N ARG A 183 -2.13 -3.01 29.47
CA ARG A 183 -3.42 -2.32 29.53
C ARG A 183 -3.27 -0.82 29.30
N THR A 184 -2.23 -0.19 29.87
CA THR A 184 -1.91 1.22 29.60
C THR A 184 -1.66 1.47 28.11
N PHE A 185 -0.90 0.58 27.46
CA PHE A 185 -0.69 0.72 26.01
C PHE A 185 -2.00 0.67 25.22
N PHE A 186 -2.81 -0.39 25.39
CA PHE A 186 -4.01 -0.56 24.57
C PHE A 186 -5.15 0.40 24.93
N SER A 187 -5.30 0.77 26.21
CA SER A 187 -6.42 1.58 26.67
C SER A 187 -6.13 3.09 26.66
N VAL A 188 -4.86 3.50 26.73
CA VAL A 188 -4.48 4.91 26.82
C VAL A 188 -3.62 5.34 25.64
N VAL A 189 -2.47 4.70 25.44
CA VAL A 189 -1.48 5.14 24.45
C VAL A 189 -1.99 4.94 23.03
N LEU A 190 -2.52 3.75 22.71
CA LEU A 190 -2.99 3.40 21.36
C LEU A 190 -4.13 4.32 20.87
N PRO A 191 -5.18 4.63 21.66
CA PRO A 191 -6.21 5.58 21.27
C PRO A 191 -5.67 6.99 20.97
N ILE A 192 -4.69 7.46 21.74
CA ILE A 192 -4.03 8.75 21.51
C ILE A 192 -3.22 8.72 20.20
N MET A 193 -2.58 7.58 19.88
CA MET A 193 -1.80 7.39 18.67
C MET A 193 -2.66 7.21 17.39
N LYS A 194 -3.99 7.19 17.50
CA LYS A 194 -4.91 6.92 16.37
C LYS A 194 -4.57 7.70 15.08
N PRO A 195 -4.22 9.01 15.10
CA PRO A 195 -3.87 9.73 13.87
C PRO A 195 -2.64 9.13 13.17
N THR A 196 -1.62 8.76 13.95
CA THR A 196 -0.40 8.14 13.40
C THR A 196 -0.64 6.73 12.91
N TYR A 197 -1.48 5.94 13.60
CA TYR A 197 -1.92 4.62 13.13
C TYR A 197 -2.57 4.70 11.75
N ILE A 198 -3.45 5.66 11.55
CA ILE A 198 -4.11 5.87 10.25
C ILE A 198 -3.07 6.23 9.19
N SER A 199 -2.13 7.12 9.50
CA SER A 199 -1.10 7.55 8.53
C SER A 199 -0.17 6.40 8.15
N VAL A 200 0.36 5.66 9.12
CA VAL A 200 1.21 4.48 8.88
C VAL A 200 0.43 3.40 8.14
N GLY A 201 -0.80 3.13 8.56
CA GLY A 201 -1.66 2.13 7.91
C GLY A 201 -1.93 2.45 6.45
N ILE A 202 -2.12 3.73 6.09
CA ILE A 202 -2.31 4.14 4.70
C ILE A 202 -1.02 3.92 3.88
N LEU A 203 0.13 4.34 4.41
CA LEU A 203 1.41 4.20 3.71
C LEU A 203 1.76 2.74 3.47
N GLU A 204 1.66 1.90 4.50
CA GLU A 204 1.93 0.47 4.41
C GLU A 204 0.93 -0.26 3.49
N THR A 205 -0.36 0.09 3.54
CA THR A 205 -1.37 -0.48 2.65
C THR A 205 -1.05 -0.19 1.19
N MET A 206 -0.74 1.08 0.87
CA MET A 206 -0.43 1.48 -0.50
C MET A 206 0.85 0.81 -1.00
N TRP A 207 1.86 0.69 -0.15
CA TRP A 207 3.11 0.02 -0.48
C TRP A 207 2.89 -1.47 -0.76
N ILE A 208 2.29 -2.22 0.17
CA ILE A 208 2.11 -3.67 0.08
C ILE A 208 1.14 -4.04 -1.05
N TRP A 209 0.04 -3.28 -1.22
CA TRP A 209 -0.93 -3.52 -2.30
C TRP A 209 -0.30 -3.46 -3.69
N ASN A 210 0.60 -2.50 -3.90
CA ASN A 210 1.24 -2.29 -5.21
C ASN A 210 2.50 -3.12 -5.41
N ASP A 211 2.98 -3.83 -4.37
CA ASP A 211 4.22 -4.59 -4.47
C ASP A 211 4.06 -5.80 -5.41
N PHE A 212 5.03 -5.91 -6.30
CA PHE A 212 5.18 -7.04 -7.21
C PHE A 212 6.40 -7.88 -6.84
N LEU A 213 7.51 -7.22 -6.50
CA LEU A 213 8.82 -7.88 -6.51
C LEU A 213 9.00 -8.82 -5.32
N LEU A 214 8.64 -8.39 -4.12
CA LEU A 214 8.77 -9.23 -2.93
C LEU A 214 7.84 -10.47 -3.00
N PRO A 215 6.54 -10.35 -3.30
CA PRO A 215 5.67 -11.51 -3.48
C PRO A 215 6.14 -12.44 -4.61
N TYR A 216 6.65 -11.88 -5.71
CA TYR A 216 7.16 -12.66 -6.84
C TYR A 216 8.35 -13.55 -6.46
N LEU A 217 9.25 -13.04 -5.63
CA LEU A 217 10.48 -13.75 -5.21
C LEU A 217 10.24 -14.73 -4.05
N VAL A 218 9.25 -14.45 -3.21
CA VAL A 218 9.05 -15.21 -1.96
C VAL A 218 7.95 -16.25 -2.09
N LEU A 219 6.79 -15.93 -2.69
CA LEU A 219 5.65 -16.85 -2.70
C LEU A 219 5.87 -18.08 -3.60
N ASP A 220 5.23 -19.18 -3.25
CA ASP A 220 5.03 -20.30 -4.16
C ASP A 220 4.02 -19.91 -5.25
N LEU A 221 4.53 -19.50 -6.41
CA LEU A 221 3.74 -18.97 -7.52
C LEU A 221 2.80 -20.00 -8.17
N ASN A 222 2.96 -21.29 -7.87
CA ASN A 222 2.02 -22.32 -8.34
C ASN A 222 0.71 -22.26 -7.54
N LYS A 223 0.77 -21.81 -6.28
CA LYS A 223 -0.36 -21.79 -5.37
C LYS A 223 -0.88 -20.38 -5.07
N TYR A 224 0.01 -19.41 -4.96
CA TYR A 224 -0.29 -18.07 -4.46
C TYR A 224 0.18 -17.01 -5.45
N LYS A 225 -0.73 -16.22 -5.96
CA LYS A 225 -0.40 -15.08 -6.82
C LYS A 225 -1.11 -13.84 -6.30
N THR A 226 -0.38 -12.75 -6.12
CA THR A 226 -0.99 -11.45 -5.91
C THR A 226 -1.52 -10.90 -7.23
N ILE A 227 -2.36 -9.86 -7.17
CA ILE A 227 -2.95 -9.24 -8.36
C ILE A 227 -1.87 -8.71 -9.31
N SER A 228 -0.80 -8.11 -8.77
CA SER A 228 0.35 -7.62 -9.55
C SER A 228 1.04 -8.76 -10.31
N ILE A 229 1.21 -9.92 -9.68
CA ILE A 229 1.78 -11.12 -10.29
C ILE A 229 0.80 -11.69 -11.33
N ALA A 230 -0.48 -11.83 -10.99
CA ALA A 230 -1.48 -12.40 -11.90
C ALA A 230 -1.55 -11.64 -13.23
N ILE A 231 -1.49 -10.30 -13.19
CA ILE A 231 -1.47 -9.46 -14.39
C ILE A 231 -0.24 -9.77 -15.26
N GLN A 232 0.95 -9.96 -14.67
CA GLN A 232 2.17 -10.32 -15.40
C GLN A 232 2.07 -11.69 -16.09
N TYR A 233 1.27 -12.60 -15.53
CA TYR A 233 1.04 -13.93 -16.07
C TYR A 233 -0.12 -14.03 -17.07
N MET A 234 -0.81 -12.92 -17.38
CA MET A 234 -1.88 -12.89 -18.40
C MET A 234 -1.32 -12.96 -19.81
N LYS A 235 -0.74 -14.11 -20.15
CA LYS A 235 -0.24 -14.42 -21.49
C LYS A 235 -1.25 -15.30 -22.21
N GLY A 236 -1.59 -14.92 -23.44
CA GLY A 236 -2.42 -15.72 -24.33
C GLY A 236 -1.63 -16.86 -24.96
N SER A 237 -2.27 -17.57 -25.90
CA SER A 237 -1.66 -18.62 -26.70
C SER A 237 -0.36 -18.14 -27.38
N TYR A 238 0.62 -19.04 -27.49
CA TYR A 238 1.95 -18.74 -28.05
C TYR A 238 2.74 -17.64 -27.32
N GLY A 239 2.50 -17.44 -25.99
CA GLY A 239 3.25 -16.47 -25.19
C GLY A 239 2.90 -15.00 -25.45
N ARG A 240 1.93 -14.69 -26.28
CA ARG A 240 1.46 -13.32 -26.51
C ARG A 240 0.69 -12.83 -25.30
N VAL A 241 0.90 -11.55 -24.95
CA VAL A 241 0.15 -10.89 -23.87
C VAL A 241 -1.33 -10.82 -24.22
N ASP A 242 -2.19 -11.21 -23.28
CA ASP A 242 -3.64 -11.07 -23.42
C ASP A 242 -4.06 -9.65 -23.04
N MET A 243 -3.84 -8.69 -23.95
CA MET A 243 -4.06 -7.27 -23.69
C MET A 243 -5.48 -6.96 -23.21
N GLY A 244 -6.50 -7.70 -23.70
CA GLY A 244 -7.88 -7.52 -23.25
C GLY A 244 -8.03 -7.84 -21.76
N ALA A 245 -7.58 -9.04 -21.37
CA ALA A 245 -7.60 -9.46 -19.96
C ALA A 245 -6.73 -8.55 -19.06
N VAL A 246 -5.56 -8.14 -19.55
CA VAL A 246 -4.68 -7.20 -18.81
C VAL A 246 -5.37 -5.87 -18.56
N MET A 247 -5.98 -5.24 -19.58
CA MET A 247 -6.69 -3.97 -19.41
C MET A 247 -7.86 -4.10 -18.43
N ALA A 248 -8.64 -5.17 -18.52
CA ALA A 248 -9.74 -5.45 -17.60
C ALA A 248 -9.22 -5.68 -16.16
N ALA A 249 -8.14 -6.46 -16.00
CA ALA A 249 -7.53 -6.73 -14.71
C ALA A 249 -6.96 -5.47 -14.05
N LEU A 250 -6.34 -4.58 -14.82
CA LEU A 250 -5.85 -3.28 -14.32
C LEU A 250 -6.99 -2.44 -13.76
N ILE A 251 -8.13 -2.38 -14.44
CA ILE A 251 -9.31 -1.65 -13.93
C ILE A 251 -9.81 -2.29 -12.63
N LEU A 252 -9.94 -3.62 -12.58
CA LEU A 252 -10.36 -4.32 -11.37
C LEU A 252 -9.36 -4.13 -10.21
N ALA A 253 -8.06 -4.05 -10.50
CA ALA A 253 -7.01 -3.80 -9.51
C ALA A 253 -7.06 -2.38 -8.94
N VAL A 254 -7.47 -1.40 -9.73
CA VAL A 254 -7.54 0.02 -9.31
C VAL A 254 -8.78 0.30 -8.46
N ILE A 255 -9.90 -0.42 -8.65
CA ILE A 255 -11.14 -0.19 -7.89
C ILE A 255 -10.94 -0.24 -6.37
N PRO A 256 -10.32 -1.27 -5.76
CA PRO A 256 -10.08 -1.31 -4.32
C PRO A 256 -9.21 -0.14 -3.84
N VAL A 257 -8.24 0.29 -4.64
CA VAL A 257 -7.37 1.43 -4.31
C VAL A 257 -8.16 2.72 -4.28
N ILE A 258 -9.06 2.94 -5.25
CA ILE A 258 -9.94 4.11 -5.28
C ILE A 258 -10.87 4.12 -4.05
N ILE A 259 -11.50 2.98 -3.74
CA ILE A 259 -12.39 2.85 -2.57
C ILE A 259 -11.62 3.16 -1.29
N PHE A 260 -10.42 2.58 -1.14
CA PHE A 260 -9.55 2.82 0.00
C PHE A 260 -9.16 4.30 0.11
N TYR A 261 -8.71 4.91 -1.00
CA TYR A 261 -8.35 6.33 -1.03
C TYR A 261 -9.53 7.23 -0.63
N LEU A 262 -10.71 7.04 -1.22
CA LEU A 262 -11.89 7.84 -0.90
C LEU A 262 -12.31 7.70 0.58
N SER A 263 -12.10 6.52 1.17
CA SER A 263 -12.36 6.28 2.59
C SER A 263 -11.35 7.00 3.50
N CYS A 264 -10.09 7.11 3.06
CA CYS A 264 -8.98 7.62 3.86
C CYS A 264 -8.57 9.07 3.54
N GLN A 265 -9.06 9.70 2.45
CA GLN A 265 -8.61 10.99 1.94
C GLN A 265 -8.60 12.12 2.99
N LYS A 266 -9.60 12.16 3.87
CA LYS A 266 -9.66 13.17 4.96
C LYS A 266 -8.48 13.08 5.93
N HIS A 267 -8.00 11.87 6.17
CA HIS A 267 -6.87 11.61 7.06
C HIS A 267 -5.54 11.88 6.37
N ILE A 268 -5.44 11.56 5.07
CA ILE A 268 -4.26 11.86 4.24
C ILE A 268 -4.02 13.37 4.21
N ILE A 269 -5.06 14.15 3.91
CA ILE A 269 -4.96 15.63 3.84
C ILE A 269 -4.54 16.21 5.19
N LYS A 270 -5.12 15.73 6.30
CA LYS A 270 -4.74 16.18 7.65
C LYS A 270 -3.30 15.81 8.01
N GLY A 271 -2.84 14.61 7.65
CA GLY A 271 -1.48 14.14 7.92
C GLY A 271 -0.42 14.97 7.16
N VAL A 272 -0.67 15.24 5.88
CA VAL A 272 0.21 16.08 5.05
C VAL A 272 0.25 17.52 5.55
N ALA A 273 -0.91 18.10 5.90
CA ALA A 273 -0.99 19.45 6.43
C ALA A 273 -0.25 19.59 7.79
N ALA A 274 -0.37 18.60 8.69
CA ALA A 274 0.33 18.60 9.96
C ALA A 274 1.86 18.47 9.82
N GLY A 275 2.34 17.79 8.79
CA GLY A 275 3.77 17.70 8.44
C GLY A 275 4.33 19.02 7.87
N ALA A 276 3.54 19.72 7.06
CA ALA A 276 3.94 20.97 6.41
C ALA A 276 3.99 22.18 7.37
N VAL A 277 3.29 22.13 8.50
CA VAL A 277 3.24 23.25 9.48
C VAL A 277 4.36 23.18 10.53
N LYS A 278 5.15 22.08 10.58
CA LYS A 278 6.30 21.93 11.49
C LYS A 278 7.64 22.34 10.88
N GLY A 279 7.65 22.98 9.70
CA GLY A 279 8.82 23.58 9.07
C GLY A 279 8.91 25.08 9.36
#